data_a2db5f195a45441193731e37220edf70
#
_entry.id   a2db5f195a45441193731e37220edf70
#
_cell.length_a   1.000
_cell.length_b   1.000
_cell.length_c   1.000
_cell.angle_alpha   90.00
_cell.angle_beta   90.00
_cell.angle_gamma   90.00
#
_symmetry.space_group_name_H-M   'P 1'
#
loop_
_entity.id
_entity.type
_entity.pdbx_description
1 polymer ?
#
loop_
_entity_poly.entity_id
_entity_poly.type
_entity_poly.pdbx_seq_one_letter_code
_entity_poly.pdbx_strand_id
1 'polypeptide(L)'
;PAFWYQDDEIAVLASERPVIQTALNVSADRIRELQPGQALLINKAGKLRTVQINKPREVKPCSFERIYFSRGSDMDIYKERKLLGEKLVPNILKAIDKDIDHTVFSFIPNTAEVAFYGMLQGLDDYLNEEKVRQIAALGHNPSHDELERILSRRIRSEKVAIKDIKLRTFIAEGNSRNDLAAHVYDITYGSLVPGTD
;
A
#
# COMPACT_ATOMS: atom_id res chain seq x y z
N PRO A 1 0.54 13.07 12.95
CA PRO A 1 -0.34 14.09 12.38
C PRO A 1 -1.61 14.27 13.22
N ALA A 2 -2.29 15.41 13.07
CA ALA A 2 -3.60 15.67 13.62
C ALA A 2 -4.42 16.46 12.59
N PHE A 3 -5.62 16.00 12.35
CA PHE A 3 -6.53 16.56 11.35
C PHE A 3 -7.77 17.09 12.03
N TRP A 4 -8.30 18.21 11.54
CA TRP A 4 -9.49 18.80 12.11
C TRP A 4 -10.46 19.31 11.05
N TYR A 5 -11.72 19.31 11.42
CA TYR A 5 -12.85 19.81 10.64
C TYR A 5 -13.76 20.61 11.56
N GLN A 6 -14.39 21.65 11.02
CA GLN A 6 -15.45 22.39 11.70
C GLN A 6 -16.51 22.82 10.71
N ASP A 7 -17.76 22.75 11.14
CA ASP A 7 -18.92 23.42 10.54
C ASP A 7 -19.69 24.22 11.60
N ASP A 8 -20.96 24.53 11.33
CA ASP A 8 -21.79 25.35 12.23
C ASP A 8 -22.26 24.58 13.49
N GLU A 9 -22.21 23.24 13.46
CA GLU A 9 -22.73 22.39 14.53
C GLU A 9 -21.62 21.74 15.35
N ILE A 10 -20.55 21.30 14.71
CA ILE A 10 -19.50 20.52 15.35
C ILE A 10 -18.07 20.96 15.00
N ALA A 11 -17.15 20.69 15.91
CA ALA A 11 -15.71 20.71 15.66
C ALA A 11 -15.12 19.35 16.02
N VAL A 12 -14.37 18.74 15.09
CA VAL A 12 -13.80 17.40 15.24
C VAL A 12 -12.29 17.46 15.04
N LEU A 13 -11.56 16.72 15.89
CA LEU A 13 -10.13 16.50 15.79
C LEU A 13 -9.88 14.99 15.79
N ALA A 14 -9.05 14.51 14.85
CA ALA A 14 -8.64 13.11 14.76
C ALA A 14 -7.17 12.99 14.37
N SER A 15 -6.57 11.84 14.66
CA SER A 15 -5.20 11.51 14.23
C SER A 15 -5.09 11.20 12.74
N GLU A 16 -6.22 10.92 12.08
CA GLU A 16 -6.26 10.49 10.68
C GLU A 16 -7.42 11.17 9.93
N ARG A 17 -7.13 11.70 8.74
CA ARG A 17 -8.10 12.36 7.85
C ARG A 17 -9.27 11.45 7.44
N PRO A 18 -9.04 10.17 7.04
CA PRO A 18 -10.13 9.30 6.62
C PRO A 18 -11.17 8.99 7.72
N VAL A 19 -10.79 9.11 8.99
CA VAL A 19 -11.72 8.93 10.10
C VAL A 19 -12.80 10.02 10.07
N ILE A 20 -12.39 11.27 9.86
CA ILE A 20 -13.32 12.41 9.75
C ILE A 20 -14.16 12.28 8.48
N GLN A 21 -13.54 11.94 7.34
CA GLN A 21 -14.24 11.74 6.07
C GLN A 21 -15.36 10.69 6.19
N THR A 22 -15.04 9.53 6.76
CA THR A 22 -16.00 8.42 6.89
C THR A 22 -17.10 8.73 7.88
N ALA A 23 -16.75 9.32 9.04
CA ALA A 23 -17.72 9.57 10.11
C ALA A 23 -18.72 10.68 9.77
N LEU A 24 -18.28 11.70 9.03
CA LEU A 24 -19.07 12.90 8.76
C LEU A 24 -19.46 13.05 7.29
N ASN A 25 -19.05 12.12 6.42
CA ASN A 25 -19.26 12.18 4.97
C ASN A 25 -18.80 13.52 4.36
N VAL A 26 -17.63 14.00 4.77
CA VAL A 26 -17.05 15.25 4.27
C VAL A 26 -15.89 14.99 3.33
N SER A 27 -15.69 15.89 2.36
CA SER A 27 -14.59 15.80 1.40
C SER A 27 -13.24 16.16 2.04
N ALA A 28 -12.14 15.62 1.49
CA ALA A 28 -10.80 15.78 2.03
C ALA A 28 -10.31 17.24 2.06
N ASP A 29 -10.74 18.05 1.10
CA ASP A 29 -10.41 19.49 0.99
C ASP A 29 -10.98 20.36 2.11
N ARG A 30 -12.03 19.88 2.78
CA ARG A 30 -12.61 20.52 3.97
C ARG A 30 -11.89 20.19 5.27
N ILE A 31 -11.01 19.20 5.26
CA ILE A 31 -10.28 18.76 6.44
C ILE A 31 -8.88 19.38 6.43
N ARG A 32 -8.50 19.99 7.53
CA ARG A 32 -7.22 20.69 7.68
C ARG A 32 -6.27 19.88 8.57
N GLU A 33 -5.00 19.91 8.23
CA GLU A 33 -3.95 19.34 9.06
C GLU A 33 -3.39 20.39 10.01
N LEU A 34 -3.21 20.03 11.28
CA LEU A 34 -2.54 20.85 12.27
C LEU A 34 -1.04 20.81 12.02
N GLN A 35 -0.45 21.97 11.78
CA GLN A 35 0.97 22.06 11.45
C GLN A 35 1.86 21.91 12.70
N PRO A 36 3.14 21.51 12.54
CA PRO A 36 4.07 21.37 13.64
C PRO A 36 4.17 22.63 14.50
N GLY A 37 4.05 22.46 15.82
CA GLY A 37 4.11 23.56 16.78
C GLY A 37 2.83 24.40 16.88
N GLN A 38 1.75 23.99 16.22
CA GLN A 38 0.43 24.62 16.36
C GLN A 38 -0.41 23.99 17.48
N ALA A 39 -1.25 24.80 18.08
CA ALA A 39 -2.34 24.38 18.95
C ALA A 39 -3.68 24.71 18.30
N LEU A 40 -4.66 23.85 18.51
CA LEU A 40 -6.06 24.07 18.17
C LEU A 40 -6.80 24.54 19.43
N LEU A 41 -7.39 25.73 19.39
CA LEU A 41 -8.10 26.33 20.51
C LEU A 41 -9.57 26.46 20.15
N ILE A 42 -10.46 25.96 21.02
CA ILE A 42 -11.90 26.13 20.91
C ILE A 42 -12.36 26.92 22.14
N ASN A 43 -13.01 28.05 21.93
CA ASN A 43 -13.56 28.85 23.02
C ASN A 43 -14.96 28.35 23.43
N LYS A 44 -15.51 28.90 24.53
CA LYS A 44 -16.85 28.53 25.03
C LYS A 44 -18.00 28.84 24.06
N ALA A 45 -17.79 29.72 23.09
CA ALA A 45 -18.75 30.03 22.03
C ALA A 45 -18.59 29.12 20.79
N GLY A 46 -17.80 28.03 20.88
CA GLY A 46 -17.57 27.10 19.77
C GLY A 46 -16.60 27.61 18.69
N LYS A 47 -16.06 28.83 18.82
CA LYS A 47 -15.16 29.36 17.80
C LYS A 47 -13.79 28.72 17.90
N LEU A 48 -13.37 28.09 16.79
CA LEU A 48 -12.11 27.40 16.63
C LEU A 48 -11.07 28.33 15.98
N ARG A 49 -9.83 28.26 16.46
CA ARG A 49 -8.67 28.89 15.83
C ARG A 49 -7.41 28.07 16.03
N THR A 50 -6.47 28.14 15.09
CA THR A 50 -5.11 27.62 15.25
C THR A 50 -4.17 28.72 15.68
N VAL A 51 -3.25 28.40 16.58
CA VAL A 51 -2.22 29.33 17.11
C VAL A 51 -0.87 28.66 17.07
N GLN A 52 0.13 29.34 16.53
CA GLN A 52 1.52 28.87 16.59
C GLN A 52 2.06 29.09 18.02
N ILE A 53 2.32 28.02 18.76
CA ILE A 53 2.81 28.06 20.15
C ILE A 53 4.31 27.76 20.25
N ASN A 54 4.85 26.97 19.31
CA ASN A 54 6.27 26.67 19.24
C ASN A 54 6.80 26.97 17.82
N LYS A 55 8.07 27.35 17.72
CA LYS A 55 8.73 27.51 16.44
C LYS A 55 8.67 26.17 15.67
N PRO A 56 8.22 26.17 14.40
CA PRO A 56 8.23 24.97 13.60
C PRO A 56 9.65 24.39 13.50
N ARG A 57 9.76 23.09 13.68
CA ARG A 57 10.98 22.33 13.42
C ARG A 57 10.87 21.60 12.10
N GLU A 58 12.00 21.08 11.61
CA GLU A 58 12.02 20.21 10.44
C GLU A 58 11.06 19.03 10.62
N VAL A 59 10.24 18.77 9.60
CA VAL A 59 9.32 17.63 9.60
C VAL A 59 10.11 16.38 9.22
N LYS A 60 10.16 15.41 10.15
CA LYS A 60 10.78 14.09 9.94
C LYS A 60 9.69 13.02 10.03
N PRO A 61 9.01 12.72 8.92
CA PRO A 61 7.93 11.74 8.93
C PRO A 61 8.48 10.36 9.28
N CYS A 62 7.78 9.69 10.19
CA CYS A 62 8.12 8.32 10.57
C CYS A 62 7.66 7.36 9.47
N SER A 63 8.60 6.67 8.81
CA SER A 63 8.28 5.68 7.78
C SER A 63 7.41 4.55 8.32
N PHE A 64 7.61 4.13 9.56
CA PHE A 64 6.81 3.09 10.20
C PHE A 64 5.35 3.52 10.40
N GLU A 65 5.10 4.78 10.77
CA GLU A 65 3.76 5.33 10.83
C GLU A 65 3.07 5.29 9.46
N ARG A 66 3.75 5.73 8.41
CA ARG A 66 3.16 5.83 7.08
C ARG A 66 2.95 4.46 6.42
N ILE A 67 3.88 3.53 6.62
CA ILE A 67 3.78 2.19 6.03
C ILE A 67 2.79 1.32 6.79
N TYR A 68 2.75 1.44 8.12
CA TYR A 68 2.07 0.47 8.97
C TYR A 68 0.87 1.01 9.75
N PHE A 69 1.01 2.14 10.44
CA PHE A 69 -0.05 2.64 11.32
C PHE A 69 -1.12 3.45 10.60
N SER A 70 -0.73 4.30 9.66
CA SER A 70 -1.69 5.14 8.93
C SER A 70 -2.70 4.30 8.14
N ARG A 71 -3.93 4.80 8.04
CA ARG A 71 -4.99 4.10 7.27
C ARG A 71 -4.65 4.08 5.78
N GLY A 72 -4.72 2.90 5.19
CA GLY A 72 -4.51 2.70 3.75
C GLY A 72 -5.59 3.36 2.87
N SER A 73 -6.71 3.80 3.45
CA SER A 73 -7.76 4.57 2.75
C SER A 73 -7.46 6.07 2.64
N ASP A 74 -6.40 6.58 3.31
CA ASP A 74 -5.94 7.94 3.08
C ASP A 74 -5.29 8.03 1.69
N MET A 75 -5.68 9.04 0.89
CA MET A 75 -5.26 9.15 -0.51
C MET A 75 -3.75 9.30 -0.67
N ASP A 76 -3.08 10.00 0.26
CA ASP A 76 -1.63 10.22 0.19
C ASP A 76 -0.89 8.96 0.64
N ILE A 77 -1.35 8.31 1.72
CA ILE A 77 -0.83 7.03 2.20
C ILE A 77 -1.00 5.93 1.14
N TYR A 78 -2.16 5.89 0.48
CA TYR A 78 -2.41 4.93 -0.59
C TYR A 78 -1.41 5.08 -1.74
N LYS A 79 -1.22 6.33 -2.23
CA LYS A 79 -0.26 6.63 -3.30
C LYS A 79 1.18 6.30 -2.90
N GLU A 80 1.58 6.67 -1.69
CA GLU A 80 2.92 6.37 -1.18
C GLU A 80 3.19 4.87 -1.09
N ARG A 81 2.25 4.11 -0.53
CA ARG A 81 2.39 2.64 -0.43
C ARG A 81 2.44 1.99 -1.81
N LYS A 82 1.62 2.45 -2.75
CA LYS A 82 1.67 1.96 -4.12
C LYS A 82 3.03 2.24 -4.77
N LEU A 83 3.53 3.46 -4.66
CA LEU A 83 4.85 3.84 -5.16
C LEU A 83 6.00 3.05 -4.51
N LEU A 84 5.90 2.70 -3.23
CA LEU A 84 6.87 1.82 -2.58
C LEU A 84 6.92 0.44 -3.25
N GLY A 85 5.78 -0.13 -3.60
CA GLY A 85 5.70 -1.39 -4.34
C GLY A 85 6.37 -1.31 -5.71
N GLU A 86 6.09 -0.27 -6.48
CA GLU A 86 6.71 -0.03 -7.78
C GLU A 86 8.24 0.07 -7.66
N LYS A 87 8.74 0.77 -6.65
CA LYS A 87 10.18 0.94 -6.40
C LYS A 87 10.90 -0.35 -6.00
N LEU A 88 10.19 -1.38 -5.56
CA LEU A 88 10.79 -2.69 -5.24
C LEU A 88 11.08 -3.52 -6.50
N VAL A 89 10.43 -3.25 -7.63
CA VAL A 89 10.51 -4.06 -8.85
C VAL A 89 11.93 -4.35 -9.32
N PRO A 90 12.88 -3.40 -9.38
CA PRO A 90 14.25 -3.71 -9.80
C PRO A 90 14.95 -4.74 -8.91
N ASN A 91 14.72 -4.66 -7.59
CA ASN A 91 15.29 -5.61 -6.63
C ASN A 91 14.65 -6.98 -6.72
N ILE A 92 13.33 -7.03 -6.95
CA ILE A 92 12.58 -8.27 -7.16
C ILE A 92 13.08 -8.97 -8.42
N LEU A 93 13.14 -8.26 -9.55
CA LEU A 93 13.64 -8.80 -10.82
C LEU A 93 15.06 -9.35 -10.69
N LYS A 94 15.91 -8.68 -9.91
CA LYS A 94 17.24 -9.19 -9.61
C LYS A 94 17.20 -10.46 -8.76
N ALA A 95 16.33 -10.54 -7.78
CA ALA A 95 16.23 -11.69 -6.87
C ALA A 95 15.72 -12.96 -7.57
N ILE A 96 14.89 -12.82 -8.59
CA ILE A 96 14.36 -13.94 -9.39
C ILE A 96 15.12 -14.15 -10.71
N ASP A 97 16.28 -13.53 -10.89
CA ASP A 97 17.05 -13.56 -12.15
C ASP A 97 16.21 -13.22 -13.40
N LYS A 98 15.18 -12.36 -13.23
CA LYS A 98 14.19 -11.97 -14.24
C LYS A 98 13.29 -13.11 -14.74
N ASP A 99 13.29 -14.24 -14.05
CA ASP A 99 12.42 -15.38 -14.37
C ASP A 99 10.98 -15.14 -13.88
N ILE A 100 10.24 -14.35 -14.65
CA ILE A 100 8.83 -14.04 -14.38
C ILE A 100 7.94 -15.23 -14.65
N ASP A 101 8.30 -16.05 -15.62
CA ASP A 101 7.45 -17.13 -16.13
C ASP A 101 7.30 -18.27 -15.11
N HIS A 102 8.30 -18.49 -14.24
CA HIS A 102 8.26 -19.49 -13.17
C HIS A 102 8.15 -18.86 -11.77
N THR A 103 7.67 -17.61 -11.70
CA THR A 103 7.53 -16.90 -10.42
C THR A 103 6.07 -16.58 -10.13
N VAL A 104 5.64 -16.88 -8.92
CA VAL A 104 4.34 -16.48 -8.38
C VAL A 104 4.53 -15.36 -7.37
N PHE A 105 3.81 -14.27 -7.56
CA PHE A 105 3.86 -13.11 -6.68
C PHE A 105 2.72 -13.14 -5.68
N SER A 106 3.00 -12.87 -4.42
CA SER A 106 2.03 -12.83 -3.35
C SER A 106 2.41 -11.81 -2.28
N PHE A 107 1.54 -11.62 -1.30
CA PHE A 107 1.79 -10.73 -0.17
C PHE A 107 1.24 -11.31 1.14
N ILE A 108 1.81 -10.89 2.24
CA ILE A 108 1.27 -11.20 3.57
C ILE A 108 0.22 -10.13 3.93
N PRO A 109 -1.07 -10.50 4.08
CA PRO A 109 -2.11 -9.55 4.38
C PRO A 109 -2.00 -8.98 5.81
N ASN A 110 -2.57 -7.77 6.10
CA ASN A 110 -3.39 -6.98 5.17
C ASN A 110 -2.64 -5.71 4.72
N THR A 111 -1.65 -5.24 5.51
CA THR A 111 -0.98 -3.94 5.33
C THR A 111 -0.17 -3.85 4.04
N ALA A 112 0.38 -4.95 3.57
CA ALA A 112 1.20 -5.01 2.36
C ALA A 112 0.39 -4.92 1.05
N GLU A 113 -0.94 -5.06 1.10
CA GLU A 113 -1.80 -5.19 -0.09
C GLU A 113 -1.63 -4.04 -1.08
N VAL A 114 -1.63 -2.79 -0.61
CA VAL A 114 -1.50 -1.62 -1.49
C VAL A 114 -0.11 -1.54 -2.15
N ALA A 115 0.95 -1.88 -1.42
CA ALA A 115 2.29 -1.98 -1.98
C ALA A 115 2.39 -3.12 -3.00
N PHE A 116 1.71 -4.23 -2.75
CA PHE A 116 1.62 -5.34 -3.69
C PHE A 116 0.98 -4.93 -5.02
N TYR A 117 -0.11 -4.15 -5.01
CA TYR A 117 -0.69 -3.62 -6.26
C TYR A 117 0.29 -2.71 -7.02
N GLY A 118 1.08 -1.91 -6.32
CA GLY A 118 2.13 -1.11 -6.96
C GLY A 118 3.24 -1.98 -7.56
N MET A 119 3.64 -3.02 -6.86
CA MET A 119 4.61 -4.00 -7.36
C MET A 119 4.11 -4.70 -8.63
N LEU A 120 2.86 -5.18 -8.64
CA LEU A 120 2.27 -5.82 -9.81
C LEU A 120 2.23 -4.86 -11.01
N GLN A 121 1.83 -3.60 -10.79
CA GLN A 121 1.83 -2.60 -11.84
C GLN A 121 3.23 -2.41 -12.44
N GLY A 122 4.25 -2.23 -11.61
CA GLY A 122 5.62 -2.05 -12.10
C GLY A 122 6.20 -3.31 -12.76
N LEU A 123 5.79 -4.51 -12.34
CA LEU A 123 6.16 -5.76 -13.03
C LEU A 123 5.45 -5.89 -14.38
N ASP A 124 4.18 -5.50 -14.48
CA ASP A 124 3.45 -5.47 -15.74
C ASP A 124 4.06 -4.47 -16.73
N ASP A 125 4.45 -3.29 -16.26
CA ASP A 125 5.14 -2.29 -17.08
C ASP A 125 6.47 -2.84 -17.62
N TYR A 126 7.28 -3.47 -16.75
CA TYR A 126 8.50 -4.15 -17.17
C TYR A 126 8.24 -5.27 -18.19
N LEU A 127 7.24 -6.12 -17.94
CA LEU A 127 6.91 -7.22 -18.85
C LEU A 127 6.44 -6.69 -20.21
N ASN A 128 5.67 -5.61 -20.24
CA ASN A 128 5.23 -4.97 -21.47
C ASN A 128 6.41 -4.38 -22.26
N GLU A 129 7.38 -3.75 -21.60
CA GLU A 129 8.62 -3.33 -22.27
C GLU A 129 9.42 -4.49 -22.83
N GLU A 130 9.50 -5.62 -22.10
CA GLU A 130 10.13 -6.86 -22.61
C GLU A 130 9.42 -7.41 -23.83
N LYS A 131 8.07 -7.46 -23.82
CA LYS A 131 7.28 -7.90 -24.97
C LYS A 131 7.54 -7.03 -26.19
N VAL A 132 7.54 -5.72 -26.03
CA VAL A 132 7.84 -4.78 -27.13
C VAL A 132 9.24 -5.02 -27.70
N ARG A 133 10.25 -5.22 -26.84
CA ARG A 133 11.62 -5.54 -27.27
C ARG A 133 11.69 -6.86 -28.04
N GLN A 134 11.02 -7.91 -27.54
CA GLN A 134 11.00 -9.22 -28.19
C GLN A 134 10.29 -9.17 -29.55
N ILE A 135 9.15 -8.48 -29.65
CA ILE A 135 8.43 -8.32 -30.92
C ILE A 135 9.28 -7.52 -31.92
N ALA A 136 9.93 -6.46 -31.50
CA ALA A 136 10.82 -5.67 -32.35
C ALA A 136 12.01 -6.50 -32.88
N ALA A 137 12.50 -7.46 -32.09
CA ALA A 137 13.59 -8.35 -32.48
C ALA A 137 13.19 -9.44 -33.49
N LEU A 138 11.90 -9.76 -33.64
CA LEU A 138 11.39 -10.73 -34.63
C LEU A 138 11.50 -10.20 -36.08
N GLY A 139 11.69 -8.89 -36.28
CA GLY A 139 11.80 -8.29 -37.60
C GLY A 139 10.46 -8.16 -38.35
N HIS A 140 10.53 -8.23 -39.70
CA HIS A 140 9.36 -8.07 -40.53
C HIS A 140 8.65 -9.43 -40.72
N ASN A 141 7.34 -9.48 -40.54
CA ASN A 141 6.45 -10.64 -40.68
C ASN A 141 6.64 -11.75 -39.62
N PRO A 142 6.51 -11.46 -38.32
CA PRO A 142 6.46 -12.50 -37.31
C PRO A 142 5.23 -13.41 -37.52
N SER A 143 5.37 -14.70 -37.21
CA SER A 143 4.26 -15.64 -37.24
C SER A 143 3.25 -15.34 -36.11
N HIS A 144 2.01 -15.80 -36.30
CA HIS A 144 0.97 -15.71 -35.29
C HIS A 144 1.41 -16.37 -33.97
N ASP A 145 1.98 -17.55 -34.04
CA ASP A 145 2.41 -18.33 -32.87
C ASP A 145 3.53 -17.64 -32.07
N GLU A 146 4.48 -16.98 -32.77
CA GLU A 146 5.52 -16.20 -32.13
C GLU A 146 4.95 -14.99 -31.37
N LEU A 147 4.01 -14.29 -32.00
CA LEU A 147 3.32 -13.17 -31.36
C LEU A 147 2.46 -13.63 -30.18
N GLU A 148 1.70 -14.72 -30.33
CA GLU A 148 0.86 -15.26 -29.27
C GLU A 148 1.70 -15.67 -28.05
N ARG A 149 2.83 -16.36 -28.27
CA ARG A 149 3.75 -16.75 -27.19
C ARG A 149 4.27 -15.56 -26.40
N ILE A 150 4.62 -14.46 -27.07
CA ILE A 150 5.11 -13.24 -26.39
C ILE A 150 3.95 -12.53 -25.67
N LEU A 151 2.83 -12.35 -26.35
CA LEU A 151 1.70 -11.57 -25.85
C LEU A 151 0.92 -12.28 -24.74
N SER A 152 0.92 -13.63 -24.72
CA SER A 152 0.24 -14.42 -23.69
C SER A 152 0.92 -14.38 -22.33
N ARG A 153 2.20 -14.01 -22.24
CA ARG A 153 2.91 -13.89 -20.97
C ARG A 153 2.20 -12.95 -20.00
N ARG A 154 2.12 -13.31 -18.75
CA ARG A 154 1.42 -12.56 -17.68
C ARG A 154 2.22 -12.62 -16.40
N ILE A 155 2.06 -11.58 -15.56
CA ILE A 155 2.48 -11.65 -14.18
C ILE A 155 1.51 -12.55 -13.43
N ARG A 156 2.00 -13.67 -12.89
CA ARG A 156 1.19 -14.57 -12.08
C ARG A 156 1.14 -14.09 -10.64
N SER A 157 -0.05 -13.79 -10.16
CA SER A 157 -0.26 -13.36 -8.77
C SER A 157 -1.31 -14.21 -8.10
N GLU A 158 -1.01 -14.67 -6.87
CA GLU A 158 -1.91 -15.51 -6.09
C GLU A 158 -2.06 -14.96 -4.67
N LYS A 159 -3.23 -15.11 -4.10
CA LYS A 159 -3.45 -14.82 -2.68
C LYS A 159 -3.12 -16.05 -1.84
N VAL A 160 -1.84 -16.28 -1.60
CA VAL A 160 -1.37 -17.47 -0.87
C VAL A 160 -1.77 -17.45 0.60
N ALA A 161 -1.78 -16.27 1.23
CA ALA A 161 -2.14 -16.12 2.63
C ALA A 161 -3.41 -15.29 2.80
N ILE A 162 -4.28 -15.71 3.71
CA ILE A 162 -5.52 -15.03 4.10
C ILE A 162 -5.43 -14.66 5.58
N LYS A 163 -5.91 -13.49 5.94
CA LYS A 163 -5.98 -13.02 7.33
C LYS A 163 -7.33 -12.38 7.60
N ASP A 164 -8.18 -13.09 8.30
CA ASP A 164 -9.54 -12.63 8.63
C ASP A 164 -9.62 -11.89 9.97
N ILE A 165 -8.61 -12.09 10.83
CA ILE A 165 -8.59 -11.50 12.17
C ILE A 165 -7.78 -10.20 12.19
N LYS A 166 -8.33 -9.14 12.81
CA LYS A 166 -7.65 -7.85 13.01
C LYS A 166 -6.65 -7.90 14.19
N LEU A 167 -5.75 -8.87 14.22
CA LEU A 167 -4.73 -9.02 15.24
C LEU A 167 -3.34 -8.61 14.68
N ARG A 168 -2.56 -7.88 15.49
CA ARG A 168 -1.20 -7.46 15.15
C ARG A 168 -0.19 -8.44 15.74
N THR A 169 0.18 -9.46 14.98
CA THR A 169 1.02 -10.57 15.42
C THR A 169 2.42 -10.16 15.88
N PHE A 170 3.00 -9.09 15.35
CA PHE A 170 4.36 -8.67 15.71
C PHE A 170 4.47 -7.93 17.06
N ILE A 171 3.35 -7.51 17.66
CA ILE A 171 3.30 -6.89 18.98
C ILE A 171 3.30 -7.95 20.10
N ALA A 172 3.11 -9.22 19.76
CA ALA A 172 3.10 -10.30 20.72
C ALA A 172 4.52 -10.60 21.26
N GLU A 173 4.60 -10.90 22.56
CA GLU A 173 5.86 -11.22 23.22
C GLU A 173 6.35 -12.65 22.91
N GLY A 174 7.67 -12.78 22.66
CA GLY A 174 8.42 -14.04 22.70
C GLY A 174 7.84 -15.22 21.87
N ASN A 175 7.75 -16.37 22.50
CA ASN A 175 7.34 -17.63 21.86
C ASN A 175 5.90 -17.67 21.36
N SER A 176 5.02 -16.80 21.89
CA SER A 176 3.61 -16.73 21.45
C SER A 176 3.45 -16.20 20.02
N ARG A 177 4.48 -15.56 19.43
CA ARG A 177 4.41 -15.00 18.09
C ARG A 177 4.22 -16.06 17.00
N ASN A 178 4.94 -17.19 17.11
CA ASN A 178 4.85 -18.27 16.12
C ASN A 178 3.50 -18.99 16.21
N ASP A 179 3.01 -19.22 17.42
CA ASP A 179 1.70 -19.83 17.64
C ASP A 179 0.58 -18.90 17.16
N LEU A 180 0.68 -17.59 17.42
CA LEU A 180 -0.27 -16.62 16.91
C LEU A 180 -0.24 -16.52 15.38
N ALA A 181 0.94 -16.58 14.76
CA ALA A 181 1.04 -16.56 13.30
C ALA A 181 0.38 -17.80 12.69
N ALA A 182 0.57 -18.97 13.26
CA ALA A 182 -0.03 -20.22 12.80
C ALA A 182 -1.58 -20.22 12.88
N HIS A 183 -2.17 -19.44 13.80
CA HIS A 183 -3.62 -19.40 14.01
C HIS A 183 -4.32 -18.16 13.39
N VAL A 184 -3.55 -17.19 12.90
CA VAL A 184 -4.08 -15.92 12.37
C VAL A 184 -4.11 -15.92 10.84
N TYR A 185 -3.26 -16.75 10.21
CA TYR A 185 -3.17 -16.85 8.75
C TYR A 185 -3.64 -18.22 8.29
N ASP A 186 -4.58 -18.20 7.35
CA ASP A 186 -4.94 -19.36 6.56
C ASP A 186 -4.15 -19.37 5.25
N ILE A 187 -3.96 -20.56 4.68
CA ILE A 187 -3.28 -20.77 3.40
C ILE A 187 -4.32 -21.13 2.35
N THR A 188 -4.24 -20.50 1.17
CA THR A 188 -5.04 -20.89 0.01
C THR A 188 -4.44 -22.15 -0.61
N TYR A 189 -5.02 -23.30 -0.30
CA TYR A 189 -4.58 -24.58 -0.84
C TYR A 189 -4.79 -24.69 -2.34
N GLY A 190 -3.81 -25.25 -3.06
CA GLY A 190 -3.86 -25.44 -4.49
C GLY A 190 -3.62 -24.18 -5.35
N SER A 191 -3.28 -23.06 -4.72
CA SER A 191 -2.89 -21.84 -5.45
C SER A 191 -1.50 -21.94 -6.08
N LEU A 192 -0.64 -22.83 -5.56
CA LEU A 192 0.70 -23.11 -6.08
C LEU A 192 0.75 -24.55 -6.58
N VAL A 193 1.41 -24.77 -7.72
CA VAL A 193 1.57 -26.09 -8.33
C VAL A 193 3.03 -26.49 -8.29
N PRO A 194 3.39 -27.55 -7.54
CA PRO A 194 4.78 -28.00 -7.43
C PRO A 194 5.37 -28.35 -8.81
N GLY A 195 6.57 -27.83 -9.08
CA GLY A 195 7.30 -28.07 -10.32
C GLY A 195 6.95 -27.16 -11.50
N THR A 196 5.98 -26.26 -11.32
CA THR A 196 5.63 -25.22 -12.32
C THR A 196 5.76 -23.81 -11.78
N ASP A 197 5.89 -23.67 -10.46
CA ASP A 197 5.99 -22.41 -9.72
C ASP A 197 7.35 -22.24 -9.06
#